data_cc1113388d7a30f348d1df711e7d7731
#
_entry.id   cc1113388d7a30f348d1df711e7d7731
#
_cell.length_a   1.000
_cell.length_b   1.000
_cell.length_c   1.000
_cell.angle_alpha   90.00
_cell.angle_beta   90.00
_cell.angle_gamma   90.00
#
_symmetry.space_group_name_H-M   'P 1'
#
loop_
_entity.id
_entity.type
_entity.pdbx_description
1 polymer ?
#
loop_
_entity_poly.entity_id
_entity_poly.type
_entity_poly.pdbx_seq_one_letter_code
_entity_poly.pdbx_strand_id
1 'polypeptide(L)'
;DKEFSTYKEVYAREKYIDFLSHGITEYMVDANRYGLPLKDKERLGGLFHVVIDVERIGDHAVNIMDDALKEKNQKIEFSKEGRDEMLTMYGKVMDIYEKAVEIFVNEDKSKFDEVDRLEDVIDQMKIDCQEGHVKRMAAGKCSIESGLVFTDLVIGYERIADHAVNIAFSILPEKKIN
;
A
#
# COMPACT_ATOMS: atom_id res chain seq x y z
N ASP A 1 4.94 -27.16 5.69
CA ASP A 1 5.03 -26.05 6.64
C ASP A 1 4.04 -24.96 6.29
N LYS A 2 3.21 -24.54 7.27
CA LYS A 2 2.14 -23.56 7.10
C LYS A 2 2.65 -22.19 6.61
N GLU A 3 3.83 -21.77 7.08
CA GLU A 3 4.47 -20.52 6.68
C GLU A 3 4.92 -20.52 5.21
N PHE A 4 5.49 -21.63 4.74
CA PHE A 4 5.92 -21.75 3.34
C PHE A 4 4.73 -21.70 2.37
N SER A 5 3.53 -22.12 2.81
CA SER A 5 2.30 -21.97 2.05
C SER A 5 1.87 -20.50 1.94
N THR A 6 2.05 -19.70 3.01
CA THR A 6 1.71 -18.27 3.02
C THR A 6 2.55 -17.46 2.03
N TYR A 7 3.86 -17.71 1.96
CA TYR A 7 4.72 -17.03 0.97
C TYR A 7 4.29 -17.33 -0.47
N LYS A 8 4.06 -18.62 -0.78
CA LYS A 8 3.57 -19.01 -2.12
C LYS A 8 2.22 -18.37 -2.45
N GLU A 9 1.37 -18.23 -1.46
CA GLU A 9 0.06 -17.62 -1.64
C GLU A 9 0.16 -16.13 -1.98
N VAL A 10 1.04 -15.37 -1.31
CA VAL A 10 1.26 -13.94 -1.61
C VAL A 10 1.74 -13.76 -3.05
N TYR A 11 2.80 -14.48 -3.47
CA TYR A 11 3.28 -14.40 -4.84
C TYR A 11 2.27 -14.87 -5.89
N ALA A 12 1.43 -15.86 -5.56
CA ALA A 12 0.38 -16.31 -6.47
C ALA A 12 -0.72 -15.26 -6.63
N ARG A 13 -1.07 -14.57 -5.54
CA ARG A 13 -2.07 -13.48 -5.56
C ARG A 13 -1.55 -12.26 -6.33
N GLU A 14 -0.29 -11.87 -6.15
CA GLU A 14 0.31 -10.79 -6.91
C GLU A 14 0.30 -11.06 -8.42
N LYS A 15 0.76 -12.25 -8.86
CA LYS A 15 0.67 -12.65 -10.27
C LYS A 15 -0.76 -12.64 -10.82
N TYR A 16 -1.73 -12.92 -9.97
CA TYR A 16 -3.13 -12.84 -10.36
C TYR A 16 -3.61 -11.39 -10.49
N ILE A 17 -3.15 -10.50 -9.61
CA ILE A 17 -3.38 -9.05 -9.70
C ILE A 17 -2.78 -8.52 -11.00
N ASP A 18 -1.53 -8.83 -11.32
CA ASP A 18 -0.86 -8.44 -12.57
C ASP A 18 -1.63 -8.88 -13.80
N PHE A 19 -2.04 -10.15 -13.82
CA PHE A 19 -2.83 -10.70 -14.92
C PHE A 19 -4.13 -9.93 -15.12
N LEU A 20 -4.86 -9.65 -14.02
CA LEU A 20 -6.11 -8.89 -14.10
C LEU A 20 -5.87 -7.44 -14.49
N SER A 21 -4.85 -6.78 -13.93
CA SER A 21 -4.49 -5.39 -14.24
C SER A 21 -4.18 -5.22 -15.72
N HIS A 22 -3.40 -6.16 -16.29
CA HIS A 22 -3.10 -6.15 -17.71
C HIS A 22 -4.36 -6.31 -18.57
N GLY A 23 -5.20 -7.32 -18.28
CA GLY A 23 -6.42 -7.57 -19.04
C GLY A 23 -7.44 -6.44 -18.94
N ILE A 24 -7.62 -5.85 -17.74
CA ILE A 24 -8.50 -4.70 -17.52
C ILE A 24 -7.98 -3.49 -18.31
N THR A 25 -6.68 -3.22 -18.25
CA THR A 25 -6.04 -2.12 -18.97
C THR A 25 -6.23 -2.24 -20.50
N GLU A 26 -6.00 -3.42 -21.08
CA GLU A 26 -6.24 -3.68 -22.50
C GLU A 26 -7.70 -3.43 -22.88
N TYR A 27 -8.64 -3.94 -22.08
CA TYR A 27 -10.06 -3.71 -22.30
C TYR A 27 -10.45 -2.23 -22.25
N MET A 28 -9.87 -1.47 -21.29
CA MET A 28 -10.13 -0.04 -21.16
C MET A 28 -9.57 0.77 -22.33
N VAL A 29 -8.38 0.41 -22.82
CA VAL A 29 -7.78 1.00 -24.04
C VAL A 29 -8.68 0.76 -25.25
N ASP A 30 -9.17 -0.46 -25.43
CA ASP A 30 -10.07 -0.79 -26.51
C ASP A 30 -11.41 -0.06 -26.39
N ALA A 31 -12.01 -0.02 -25.20
CA ALA A 31 -13.26 0.71 -24.95
C ALA A 31 -13.15 2.20 -25.33
N ASN A 32 -11.99 2.84 -25.05
CA ASN A 32 -11.77 4.24 -25.37
C ASN A 32 -11.77 4.53 -26.89
N ARG A 33 -11.52 3.53 -27.75
CA ARG A 33 -11.55 3.67 -29.22
C ARG A 33 -12.95 3.84 -29.78
N TYR A 34 -14.00 3.46 -29.06
CA TYR A 34 -15.38 3.52 -29.52
C TYR A 34 -16.10 4.87 -29.33
N GLY A 35 -15.35 5.96 -29.11
CA GLY A 35 -15.95 7.30 -29.10
C GLY A 35 -16.86 7.57 -27.90
N LEU A 36 -16.49 7.12 -26.72
CA LEU A 36 -17.24 7.29 -25.48
C LEU A 36 -17.61 8.75 -25.21
N PRO A 37 -18.78 9.03 -24.59
CA PRO A 37 -19.11 10.33 -24.04
C PRO A 37 -18.02 10.84 -23.06
N LEU A 38 -17.87 12.16 -22.96
CA LEU A 38 -16.82 12.78 -22.13
C LEU A 38 -16.84 12.27 -20.69
N LYS A 39 -18.03 12.18 -20.08
CA LYS A 39 -18.22 11.68 -18.73
C LYS A 39 -17.70 10.24 -18.55
N ASP A 40 -17.92 9.38 -19.54
CA ASP A 40 -17.48 7.99 -19.49
C ASP A 40 -15.96 7.89 -19.69
N LYS A 41 -15.36 8.79 -20.48
CA LYS A 41 -13.91 8.91 -20.61
C LYS A 41 -13.24 9.37 -19.32
N GLU A 42 -13.81 10.37 -18.63
CA GLU A 42 -13.33 10.83 -17.33
C GLU A 42 -13.40 9.68 -16.31
N ARG A 43 -14.50 8.94 -16.26
CA ARG A 43 -14.64 7.76 -15.39
C ARG A 43 -13.63 6.66 -15.73
N LEU A 44 -13.42 6.40 -17.02
CA LEU A 44 -12.46 5.41 -17.48
C LEU A 44 -11.03 5.80 -17.08
N GLY A 45 -10.68 7.10 -17.16
CA GLY A 45 -9.40 7.63 -16.70
C GLY A 45 -9.19 7.38 -15.20
N GLY A 46 -10.18 7.68 -14.35
CA GLY A 46 -10.13 7.39 -12.92
C GLY A 46 -9.95 5.90 -12.62
N LEU A 47 -10.68 5.04 -13.30
CA LEU A 47 -10.54 3.58 -13.14
C LEU A 47 -9.16 3.07 -13.59
N PHE A 48 -8.56 3.70 -14.61
CA PHE A 48 -7.20 3.35 -15.04
C PHE A 48 -6.16 3.58 -13.92
N HIS A 49 -6.26 4.70 -13.20
CA HIS A 49 -5.41 4.98 -12.04
C HIS A 49 -5.65 3.96 -10.92
N VAL A 50 -6.91 3.61 -10.63
CA VAL A 50 -7.24 2.59 -9.62
C VAL A 50 -6.58 1.24 -9.94
N VAL A 51 -6.59 0.81 -11.20
CA VAL A 51 -5.95 -0.45 -11.60
C VAL A 51 -4.45 -0.41 -11.33
N ILE A 52 -3.80 0.71 -11.62
CA ILE A 52 -2.37 0.91 -11.33
C ILE A 52 -2.11 0.90 -9.81
N ASP A 53 -2.93 1.60 -9.01
CA ASP A 53 -2.75 1.65 -7.57
C ASP A 53 -2.97 0.27 -6.91
N VAL A 54 -3.92 -0.53 -7.39
CA VAL A 54 -4.11 -1.92 -6.92
C VAL A 54 -2.90 -2.79 -7.25
N GLU A 55 -2.33 -2.67 -8.44
CA GLU A 55 -1.10 -3.40 -8.82
C GLU A 55 0.06 -2.99 -7.92
N ARG A 56 0.25 -1.69 -7.67
CA ARG A 56 1.28 -1.17 -6.78
C ARG A 56 1.15 -1.67 -5.34
N ILE A 57 -0.08 -1.77 -4.82
CA ILE A 57 -0.31 -2.39 -3.50
C ILE A 57 0.14 -3.86 -3.50
N GLY A 58 -0.14 -4.60 -4.58
CA GLY A 58 0.33 -5.98 -4.76
C GLY A 58 1.86 -6.08 -4.74
N ASP A 59 2.55 -5.23 -5.51
CA ASP A 59 4.02 -5.13 -5.54
C ASP A 59 4.61 -4.87 -4.15
N HIS A 60 4.04 -3.90 -3.41
CA HIS A 60 4.51 -3.59 -2.06
C HIS A 60 4.25 -4.72 -1.08
N ALA A 61 3.15 -5.46 -1.21
CA ALA A 61 2.89 -6.64 -0.39
C ALA A 61 3.93 -7.75 -0.63
N VAL A 62 4.39 -7.95 -1.87
CA VAL A 62 5.49 -8.87 -2.18
C VAL A 62 6.80 -8.37 -1.58
N ASN A 63 7.15 -7.08 -1.72
CA ASN A 63 8.36 -6.51 -1.13
C ASN A 63 8.38 -6.70 0.40
N ILE A 64 7.27 -6.44 1.09
CA ILE A 64 7.14 -6.67 2.54
C ILE A 64 7.33 -8.16 2.87
N MET A 65 6.81 -9.06 2.03
CA MET A 65 7.01 -10.49 2.21
C MET A 65 8.47 -10.91 2.01
N ASP A 66 9.16 -10.34 1.03
CA ASP A 66 10.59 -10.58 0.79
C ASP A 66 11.44 -10.12 1.98
N ASP A 67 11.12 -8.96 2.56
CA ASP A 67 11.79 -8.45 3.76
C ASP A 67 11.52 -9.32 5.00
N ALA A 68 10.30 -9.84 5.16
CA ALA A 68 9.98 -10.80 6.21
C ALA A 68 10.74 -12.13 6.02
N LEU A 69 10.93 -12.58 4.78
CA LEU A 69 11.77 -13.74 4.45
C LEU A 69 13.25 -13.49 4.78
N LYS A 70 13.74 -12.30 4.48
CA LYS A 70 15.11 -11.88 4.78
C LYS A 70 15.33 -11.82 6.29
N GLU A 71 14.39 -11.23 7.06
CA GLU A 71 14.41 -11.24 8.54
C GLU A 71 14.60 -12.66 9.07
N LYS A 72 13.74 -13.58 8.61
CA LYS A 72 13.75 -14.96 9.06
C LYS A 72 15.05 -15.71 8.65
N ASN A 73 15.44 -15.63 7.39
CA ASN A 73 16.59 -16.39 6.86
C ASN A 73 17.91 -15.93 7.46
N GLN A 74 18.07 -14.64 7.71
CA GLN A 74 19.24 -14.02 8.30
C GLN A 74 19.17 -13.94 9.83
N LYS A 75 18.07 -14.41 10.44
CA LYS A 75 17.82 -14.36 11.89
C LYS A 75 17.97 -12.94 12.43
N ILE A 76 17.42 -11.96 11.71
CA ILE A 76 17.43 -10.56 12.12
C ILE A 76 16.47 -10.39 13.29
N GLU A 77 16.94 -9.78 14.37
CA GLU A 77 16.12 -9.51 15.54
C GLU A 77 15.77 -8.02 15.61
N PHE A 78 14.49 -7.72 15.67
CA PHE A 78 14.01 -6.38 15.99
C PHE A 78 13.88 -6.21 17.50
N SER A 79 14.13 -5.00 18.00
CA SER A 79 13.78 -4.67 19.37
C SER A 79 12.28 -4.82 19.62
N LYS A 80 11.89 -5.01 20.87
CA LYS A 80 10.46 -5.09 21.22
C LYS A 80 9.72 -3.83 20.77
N GLU A 81 10.29 -2.65 21.05
CA GLU A 81 9.73 -1.36 20.68
C GLU A 81 9.53 -1.25 19.15
N GLY A 82 10.56 -1.63 18.36
CA GLY A 82 10.45 -1.60 16.89
C GLY A 82 9.40 -2.57 16.34
N ARG A 83 9.26 -3.74 16.95
CA ARG A 83 8.21 -4.69 16.58
C ARG A 83 6.80 -4.15 16.88
N ASP A 84 6.62 -3.54 18.05
CA ASP A 84 5.35 -2.95 18.47
C ASP A 84 4.98 -1.74 17.59
N GLU A 85 5.96 -0.91 17.18
CA GLU A 85 5.80 0.18 16.21
C GLU A 85 5.31 -0.35 14.85
N MET A 86 5.97 -1.36 14.29
CA MET A 86 5.57 -1.97 13.00
C MET A 86 4.17 -2.57 13.04
N LEU A 87 3.81 -3.29 14.11
CA LEU A 87 2.49 -3.89 14.25
C LEU A 87 1.39 -2.82 14.36
N THR A 88 1.68 -1.72 15.06
CA THR A 88 0.75 -0.60 15.19
C THR A 88 0.53 0.09 13.85
N MET A 89 1.61 0.35 13.10
CA MET A 89 1.55 0.94 11.76
C MET A 89 0.80 0.02 10.78
N TYR A 90 1.10 -1.28 10.79
CA TYR A 90 0.37 -2.26 9.99
C TYR A 90 -1.15 -2.20 10.23
N GLY A 91 -1.57 -2.11 11.50
CA GLY A 91 -2.99 -1.96 11.83
C GLY A 91 -3.62 -0.72 11.20
N LYS A 92 -2.91 0.42 11.21
CA LYS A 92 -3.38 1.66 10.58
C LYS A 92 -3.45 1.57 9.04
N VAL A 93 -2.47 0.90 8.43
CA VAL A 93 -2.48 0.64 6.99
C VAL A 93 -3.66 -0.26 6.58
N MET A 94 -4.00 -1.26 7.37
CA MET A 94 -5.20 -2.05 7.13
C MET A 94 -6.48 -1.24 7.28
N ASP A 95 -6.56 -0.38 8.32
CA ASP A 95 -7.71 0.51 8.54
C ASP A 95 -7.95 1.43 7.32
N ILE A 96 -6.89 2.09 6.79
CA ILE A 96 -7.02 3.00 5.64
C ILE A 96 -7.35 2.24 4.35
N TYR A 97 -6.75 1.08 4.13
CA TYR A 97 -7.04 0.23 2.98
C TYR A 97 -8.51 -0.19 2.94
N GLU A 98 -9.05 -0.71 4.05
CA GLU A 98 -10.45 -1.13 4.14
C GLU A 98 -11.40 0.04 3.88
N LYS A 99 -11.12 1.23 4.46
CA LYS A 99 -11.90 2.44 4.22
C LYS A 99 -11.83 2.91 2.77
N ALA A 100 -10.66 2.88 2.15
CA ALA A 100 -10.48 3.26 0.76
C ALA A 100 -11.30 2.36 -0.19
N VAL A 101 -11.27 1.06 0.03
CA VAL A 101 -12.09 0.10 -0.72
C VAL A 101 -13.58 0.35 -0.50
N GLU A 102 -14.00 0.61 0.74
CA GLU A 102 -15.40 0.93 1.06
C GLU A 102 -15.87 2.20 0.35
N ILE A 103 -15.07 3.27 0.36
CA ILE A 103 -15.36 4.53 -0.33
C ILE A 103 -15.49 4.29 -1.84
N PHE A 104 -14.52 3.58 -2.43
CA PHE A 104 -14.51 3.31 -3.85
C PHE A 104 -15.72 2.50 -4.32
N VAL A 105 -16.06 1.43 -3.59
CA VAL A 105 -17.16 0.52 -3.94
C VAL A 105 -18.52 1.19 -3.78
N ASN A 106 -18.69 1.99 -2.71
CA ASN A 106 -19.96 2.63 -2.40
C ASN A 106 -20.10 4.07 -2.93
N GLU A 107 -19.04 4.60 -3.55
CA GLU A 107 -18.93 6.01 -3.98
C GLU A 107 -19.26 7.01 -2.83
N ASP A 108 -18.91 6.63 -1.58
CA ASP A 108 -19.25 7.38 -0.35
C ASP A 108 -18.20 8.44 0.00
N LYS A 109 -18.44 9.65 -0.50
CA LYS A 109 -17.56 10.81 -0.26
C LYS A 109 -17.57 11.32 1.19
N SER A 110 -18.53 10.90 2.02
CA SER A 110 -18.63 11.39 3.40
C SER A 110 -17.49 10.93 4.30
N LYS A 111 -16.73 9.91 3.86
CA LYS A 111 -15.63 9.32 4.62
C LYS A 111 -14.23 9.81 4.21
N PHE A 112 -14.11 10.76 3.29
CA PHE A 112 -12.82 11.29 2.87
C PHE A 112 -11.99 11.86 4.02
N ASP A 113 -12.61 12.65 4.90
CA ASP A 113 -11.92 13.23 6.07
C ASP A 113 -11.36 12.16 7.03
N GLU A 114 -11.89 10.93 7.00
CA GLU A 114 -11.37 9.82 7.80
C GLU A 114 -10.11 9.24 7.15
N VAL A 115 -10.09 9.14 5.82
CA VAL A 115 -8.93 8.68 5.06
C VAL A 115 -7.79 9.68 5.19
N ASP A 116 -8.04 10.99 4.98
CA ASP A 116 -7.03 12.04 5.15
C ASP A 116 -6.39 12.00 6.55
N ARG A 117 -7.22 11.87 7.60
CA ARG A 117 -6.68 11.77 8.96
C ARG A 117 -5.86 10.51 9.21
N LEU A 118 -6.20 9.39 8.59
CA LEU A 118 -5.43 8.15 8.70
C LEU A 118 -4.10 8.25 7.95
N GLU A 119 -4.08 8.91 6.79
CA GLU A 119 -2.87 9.20 6.03
C GLU A 119 -1.91 10.05 6.86
N ASP A 120 -2.37 11.19 7.40
CA ASP A 120 -1.57 12.06 8.28
C ASP A 120 -0.96 11.28 9.46
N VAL A 121 -1.74 10.36 10.07
CA VAL A 121 -1.28 9.51 11.17
C VAL A 121 -0.20 8.54 10.69
N ILE A 122 -0.36 7.90 9.54
CA ILE A 122 0.60 6.92 8.98
C ILE A 122 1.90 7.63 8.60
N ASP A 123 1.83 8.81 8.00
CA ASP A 123 2.99 9.63 7.66
C ASP A 123 3.78 10.03 8.90
N GLN A 124 3.09 10.47 9.95
CA GLN A 124 3.75 10.79 11.22
C GLN A 124 4.37 9.53 11.85
N MET A 125 3.69 8.39 11.82
CA MET A 125 4.23 7.12 12.31
C MET A 125 5.49 6.70 11.55
N LYS A 126 5.56 6.89 10.22
CA LYS A 126 6.77 6.64 9.43
C LYS A 126 7.95 7.45 9.97
N ILE A 127 7.76 8.76 10.21
CA ILE A 127 8.78 9.63 10.75
C ILE A 127 9.22 9.16 12.15
N ASP A 128 8.26 8.91 13.03
CA ASP A 128 8.51 8.48 14.41
C ASP A 128 9.25 7.14 14.46
N CYS A 129 8.87 6.18 13.63
CA CYS A 129 9.53 4.88 13.49
C CYS A 129 10.99 5.03 13.05
N GLN A 130 11.26 5.87 12.04
CA GLN A 130 12.61 6.12 11.56
C GLN A 130 13.48 6.81 12.62
N GLU A 131 12.97 7.84 13.29
CA GLU A 131 13.69 8.49 14.39
C GLU A 131 13.92 7.56 15.57
N GLY A 132 12.91 6.78 15.96
CA GLY A 132 12.99 5.79 17.02
C GLY A 132 14.06 4.75 16.72
N HIS A 133 14.12 4.28 15.46
CA HIS A 133 15.13 3.33 15.02
C HIS A 133 16.54 3.92 15.09
N VAL A 134 16.76 5.15 14.63
CA VAL A 134 18.07 5.83 14.72
C VAL A 134 18.52 5.95 16.18
N LYS A 135 17.63 6.31 17.11
CA LYS A 135 17.91 6.38 18.54
C LYS A 135 18.29 5.01 19.12
N ARG A 136 17.61 3.93 18.71
CA ARG A 136 17.92 2.55 19.12
C ARG A 136 19.27 2.06 18.58
N MET A 137 19.59 2.38 17.32
CA MET A 137 20.91 2.09 16.75
C MET A 137 22.04 2.81 17.51
N ALA A 138 21.88 4.10 17.76
CA ALA A 138 22.86 4.89 18.50
C ALA A 138 23.08 4.36 19.94
N ALA A 139 22.06 3.75 20.54
CA ALA A 139 22.13 3.10 21.85
C ALA A 139 22.66 1.64 21.81
N GLY A 140 23.04 1.13 20.62
CA GLY A 140 23.52 -0.25 20.46
C GLY A 140 22.44 -1.33 20.65
N LYS A 141 21.16 -0.96 20.55
CA LYS A 141 20.01 -1.87 20.74
C LYS A 141 19.56 -2.56 19.45
N CYS A 142 20.06 -2.14 18.29
CA CYS A 142 19.74 -2.69 16.98
C CYS A 142 21.01 -2.81 16.14
N SER A 143 21.07 -3.80 15.27
CA SER A 143 22.11 -3.90 14.25
C SER A 143 21.79 -3.02 13.03
N ILE A 144 22.78 -2.78 12.18
CA ILE A 144 22.60 -2.07 10.91
C ILE A 144 21.64 -2.86 9.99
N GLU A 145 21.82 -4.19 9.96
CA GLU A 145 21.01 -5.09 9.14
C GLU A 145 19.52 -5.04 9.55
N SER A 146 19.25 -5.04 10.87
CA SER A 146 17.87 -4.89 11.36
C SER A 146 17.29 -3.52 11.02
N GLY A 147 18.14 -2.50 10.97
CA GLY A 147 17.74 -1.16 10.57
C GLY A 147 17.30 -1.03 9.12
N LEU A 148 18.01 -1.67 8.23
CA LEU A 148 17.67 -1.67 6.80
C LEU A 148 16.29 -2.33 6.58
N VAL A 149 16.12 -3.56 7.10
CA VAL A 149 14.84 -4.28 6.95
C VAL A 149 13.70 -3.54 7.64
N PHE A 150 13.91 -2.97 8.83
CA PHE A 150 12.91 -2.16 9.52
C PHE A 150 12.47 -0.95 8.68
N THR A 151 13.43 -0.24 8.11
CA THR A 151 13.15 0.94 7.28
C THR A 151 12.40 0.58 6.00
N ASP A 152 12.79 -0.51 5.34
CA ASP A 152 12.13 -0.99 4.11
C ASP A 152 10.66 -1.38 4.39
N LEU A 153 10.40 -2.08 5.51
CA LEU A 153 9.05 -2.43 5.94
C LEU A 153 8.19 -1.20 6.24
N VAL A 154 8.73 -0.21 6.98
CA VAL A 154 8.02 1.03 7.31
C VAL A 154 7.68 1.83 6.05
N ILE A 155 8.61 1.93 5.10
CA ILE A 155 8.37 2.58 3.81
C ILE A 155 7.32 1.81 3.00
N GLY A 156 7.40 0.48 2.97
CA GLY A 156 6.42 -0.36 2.27
C GLY A 156 5.00 -0.17 2.82
N TYR A 157 4.84 -0.03 4.12
CA TYR A 157 3.55 0.25 4.76
C TYR A 157 2.98 1.61 4.35
N GLU A 158 3.79 2.66 4.39
CA GLU A 158 3.35 3.99 3.97
C GLU A 158 2.97 4.02 2.48
N ARG A 159 3.74 3.34 1.60
CA ARG A 159 3.39 3.25 0.19
C ARG A 159 2.05 2.57 -0.08
N ILE A 160 1.70 1.54 0.67
CA ILE A 160 0.38 0.90 0.58
C ILE A 160 -0.71 1.90 0.99
N ALA A 161 -0.49 2.71 2.02
CA ALA A 161 -1.44 3.74 2.45
C ALA A 161 -1.63 4.81 1.37
N ASP A 162 -0.54 5.34 0.78
CA ASP A 162 -0.58 6.31 -0.32
C ASP A 162 -1.45 5.80 -1.50
N HIS A 163 -1.22 4.56 -1.93
CA HIS A 163 -2.01 3.97 -3.00
C HIS A 163 -3.48 3.73 -2.61
N ALA A 164 -3.74 3.39 -1.34
CA ALA A 164 -5.11 3.28 -0.84
C ALA A 164 -5.84 4.63 -0.85
N VAL A 165 -5.16 5.72 -0.46
CA VAL A 165 -5.68 7.10 -0.57
C VAL A 165 -6.04 7.44 -2.01
N ASN A 166 -5.16 7.15 -2.97
CA ASN A 166 -5.43 7.38 -4.39
C ASN A 166 -6.70 6.64 -4.85
N ILE A 167 -6.88 5.38 -4.42
CA ILE A 167 -8.09 4.60 -4.72
C ILE A 167 -9.34 5.28 -4.15
N ALA A 168 -9.30 5.73 -2.89
CA ALA A 168 -10.44 6.42 -2.27
C ALA A 168 -10.84 7.69 -3.04
N PHE A 169 -9.85 8.52 -3.39
CA PHE A 169 -10.10 9.79 -4.07
C PHE A 169 -10.37 9.67 -5.58
N SER A 170 -10.16 8.49 -6.19
CA SER A 170 -10.42 8.26 -7.61
C SER A 170 -11.88 8.45 -8.05
N ILE A 171 -12.83 8.42 -7.10
CA ILE A 171 -14.25 8.69 -7.35
C ILE A 171 -14.57 10.19 -7.50
N LEU A 172 -13.59 11.07 -7.25
CA LEU A 172 -13.73 12.50 -7.52
C LEU A 172 -13.48 12.77 -9.02
N PRO A 173 -14.24 13.70 -9.62
CA PRO A 173 -13.92 14.13 -10.96
C PRO A 173 -12.54 14.81 -10.97
N GLU A 174 -11.72 14.49 -11.97
CA GLU A 174 -10.45 15.17 -12.17
C GLU A 174 -10.67 16.71 -12.15
N LYS A 175 -9.91 17.42 -11.31
CA LYS A 175 -9.90 18.89 -11.33
C LYS A 175 -9.40 19.31 -12.70
N LYS A 176 -10.27 19.93 -13.52
CA LYS A 176 -9.82 20.62 -14.74
C LYS A 176 -8.76 21.63 -14.34
N ILE A 177 -7.52 21.35 -14.73
CA ILE A 177 -6.44 22.34 -14.66
C ILE A 177 -6.80 23.38 -15.73
N ASN A 178 -7.29 24.56 -15.31
CA ASN A 178 -7.53 25.70 -16.18
C ASN A 178 -6.21 26.39 -16.52
#